data_d4196d7ccb5c6ef9eed75a2e6fda1244
#
_entry.id   d4196d7ccb5c6ef9eed75a2e6fda1244
#
_cell.length_a   1.000
_cell.length_b   1.000
_cell.length_c   1.000
_cell.angle_alpha   90.00
_cell.angle_beta   90.00
_cell.angle_gamma   90.00
#
_symmetry.space_group_name_H-M   'P 1'
#
loop_
_entity.id
_entity.type
_entity.pdbx_description
1 polymer ?
#
loop_
_entity_poly.entity_id
_entity_poly.type
_entity_poly.pdbx_seq_one_letter_code
_entity_poly.pdbx_strand_id
1 'polypeptide(L)'
;MPELSPRRGVIPAIVAAAAIVALVVAAILVVEQALPAAPVQRGEETSVPGAVDVTCPENEPIAEGLPSGSTWTMCWRVDSDRGLVLEDVHFAPAGHEAVQVLAELSIGQLEVPYDTGLRNTEDITTQGFGGPQMMTLTETECLGERIETFVPKIGDGTMGGGGERRPVLCQEVVDGGIAYRSSDSAGTEVARRADLRLATISKVGWYEYVSQYTFGSDGSIRSDLGATGDLSPEDYGDDPAHGWPVGPGDTDYATSHSHNAVWRVHWALGGRGGQVVEQYDAAPTGELGPRSPLVEGGLTRIPREGTATAADRRWWRVVNPDVVNDDGHEISYQVELGATTPFELTQDHRHESRAGDGAGAGYAVAFTEANDCQLFATTNKEGTCGAGVLDFAQDEAQLSDVVTWVAVGFHHVARDEDQSPMEMHWQGFTLTPRDLTAQRGDVPAAREDVNGKPPELP
;
A
#
# COMPACT_ATOMS: atom_id res chain seq x y z
N MET A 1 17.38 -80.27 32.40
CA MET A 1 16.15 -79.76 31.77
C MET A 1 15.37 -78.96 32.80
N PRO A 2 15.29 -77.59 32.77
CA PRO A 2 14.35 -76.88 33.60
C PRO A 2 13.20 -76.42 32.71
N GLU A 3 11.98 -76.64 33.23
CA GLU A 3 10.68 -76.28 32.63
C GLU A 3 10.48 -74.77 32.50
N LEU A 4 9.99 -74.38 31.37
CA LEU A 4 9.52 -72.99 31.07
C LEU A 4 8.10 -72.79 31.64
N SER A 5 7.95 -71.94 32.63
CA SER A 5 6.66 -71.41 33.10
C SER A 5 6.06 -70.43 32.15
N PRO A 6 4.77 -70.48 31.84
CA PRO A 6 4.12 -69.55 30.91
C PRO A 6 3.86 -68.21 31.57
N ARG A 7 4.34 -67.10 30.92
CA ARG A 7 4.02 -65.71 31.28
C ARG A 7 2.53 -65.43 30.97
N ARG A 8 1.69 -65.50 32.00
CA ARG A 8 0.31 -65.01 32.01
C ARG A 8 0.35 -63.54 32.54
N GLY A 9 -0.12 -62.55 31.73
CA GLY A 9 -0.42 -61.25 32.35
C GLY A 9 -0.32 -60.00 31.47
N VAL A 10 0.18 -60.05 30.21
CA VAL A 10 0.36 -58.82 29.42
C VAL A 10 -0.81 -58.55 28.41
N ILE A 11 -1.44 -59.58 27.92
CA ILE A 11 -2.49 -59.44 26.88
C ILE A 11 -3.76 -58.72 27.36
N PRO A 12 -4.27 -58.91 28.60
CA PRO A 12 -5.50 -58.22 29.02
C PRO A 12 -5.31 -56.74 29.29
N ALA A 13 -4.09 -56.27 29.63
CA ALA A 13 -3.80 -54.86 29.86
C ALA A 13 -3.74 -54.06 28.54
N ILE A 14 -3.23 -54.64 27.46
CA ILE A 14 -3.13 -54.01 26.14
C ILE A 14 -4.53 -53.91 25.53
N VAL A 15 -5.37 -54.91 25.67
CA VAL A 15 -6.75 -54.88 25.16
C VAL A 15 -7.60 -53.84 25.91
N ALA A 16 -7.41 -53.69 27.22
CA ALA A 16 -8.12 -52.67 28.00
C ALA A 16 -7.70 -51.28 27.62
N ALA A 17 -6.41 -51.04 27.39
CA ALA A 17 -5.91 -49.72 26.96
C ALA A 17 -6.41 -49.35 25.55
N ALA A 18 -6.42 -50.26 24.61
CA ALA A 18 -6.94 -50.05 23.27
C ALA A 18 -8.46 -49.76 23.27
N ALA A 19 -9.24 -50.41 24.14
CA ALA A 19 -10.67 -50.14 24.27
C ALA A 19 -10.95 -48.73 24.86
N ILE A 20 -10.18 -48.28 25.81
CA ILE A 20 -10.28 -46.91 26.40
C ILE A 20 -9.97 -45.86 25.36
N VAL A 21 -8.88 -46.01 24.58
CA VAL A 21 -8.51 -45.08 23.51
C VAL A 21 -9.60 -45.00 22.43
N ALA A 22 -10.17 -46.16 22.01
CA ALA A 22 -11.26 -46.21 21.06
C ALA A 22 -12.52 -45.53 21.58
N LEU A 23 -12.85 -45.66 22.86
CA LEU A 23 -13.99 -44.98 23.49
C LEU A 23 -13.79 -43.46 23.61
N VAL A 24 -12.59 -43.03 23.90
CA VAL A 24 -12.23 -41.57 23.96
C VAL A 24 -12.32 -40.96 22.56
N VAL A 25 -11.75 -41.60 21.54
CA VAL A 25 -11.86 -41.15 20.14
C VAL A 25 -13.30 -41.13 19.65
N ALA A 26 -14.10 -42.17 19.96
CA ALA A 26 -15.51 -42.19 19.62
C ALA A 26 -16.33 -41.09 20.35
N ALA A 27 -15.99 -40.78 21.60
CA ALA A 27 -16.61 -39.70 22.35
C ALA A 27 -16.25 -38.31 21.78
N ILE A 28 -15.01 -38.08 21.34
CA ILE A 28 -14.58 -36.84 20.67
C ILE A 28 -15.33 -36.69 19.33
N LEU A 29 -15.40 -37.73 18.52
CA LEU A 29 -16.10 -37.68 17.22
C LEU A 29 -17.61 -37.47 17.38
N VAL A 30 -18.23 -37.99 18.43
CA VAL A 30 -19.64 -37.75 18.73
C VAL A 30 -19.92 -36.34 19.25
N VAL A 31 -18.97 -35.73 20.00
CA VAL A 31 -19.08 -34.35 20.44
C VAL A 31 -18.94 -33.37 19.27
N GLU A 32 -18.07 -33.66 18.31
CA GLU A 32 -17.94 -32.84 17.10
C GLU A 32 -19.17 -32.92 16.17
N GLN A 33 -19.89 -34.02 16.18
CA GLN A 33 -21.11 -34.17 15.39
C GLN A 33 -22.42 -33.74 16.11
N ALA A 34 -22.38 -33.50 17.39
CA ALA A 34 -23.57 -33.23 18.21
C ALA A 34 -23.79 -31.75 18.57
N LEU A 35 -22.87 -30.85 18.19
CA LEU A 35 -23.12 -29.42 18.30
C LEU A 35 -23.76 -28.95 16.98
N PRO A 36 -25.08 -28.64 16.96
CA PRO A 36 -25.62 -27.88 15.86
C PRO A 36 -24.86 -26.57 15.84
N ALA A 37 -24.29 -26.20 14.69
CA ALA A 37 -23.80 -24.85 14.49
C ALA A 37 -24.95 -23.92 14.91
N ALA A 38 -24.72 -23.16 15.96
CA ALA A 38 -25.63 -22.11 16.36
C ALA A 38 -25.89 -21.27 15.10
N PRO A 39 -27.13 -20.95 14.74
CA PRO A 39 -27.38 -20.05 13.66
C PRO A 39 -26.64 -18.78 14.06
N VAL A 40 -25.72 -18.34 13.20
CA VAL A 40 -25.13 -17.01 13.29
C VAL A 40 -26.33 -16.08 13.21
N GLN A 41 -26.83 -15.62 14.35
CA GLN A 41 -27.68 -14.46 14.38
C GLN A 41 -26.79 -13.36 13.78
N ARG A 42 -27.12 -12.93 12.56
CA ARG A 42 -26.72 -11.59 12.13
C ARG A 42 -27.24 -10.67 13.23
N GLY A 43 -26.35 -10.24 14.12
CA GLY A 43 -26.63 -9.17 15.05
C GLY A 43 -27.15 -7.98 14.22
N GLU A 44 -28.04 -7.19 14.79
CA GLU A 44 -28.34 -5.85 14.31
C GLU A 44 -27.02 -5.24 13.83
N GLU A 45 -27.02 -4.69 12.61
CA GLU A 45 -25.91 -3.90 12.08
C GLU A 45 -25.66 -2.77 13.08
N THR A 46 -24.75 -3.03 14.01
CA THR A 46 -24.21 -1.96 14.85
C THR A 46 -23.33 -1.13 13.93
N SER A 47 -23.83 0.03 13.53
CA SER A 47 -23.07 0.98 12.72
C SER A 47 -21.70 1.21 13.39
N VAL A 48 -20.62 1.05 12.64
CA VAL A 48 -19.27 1.34 13.12
C VAL A 48 -19.22 2.83 13.49
N PRO A 49 -18.89 3.23 14.73
CA PRO A 49 -18.83 4.63 15.11
C PRO A 49 -17.88 5.40 14.19
N GLY A 50 -18.32 6.55 13.67
CA GLY A 50 -17.52 7.38 12.76
C GLY A 50 -17.54 6.92 11.30
N ALA A 51 -18.15 5.77 10.97
CA ALA A 51 -18.31 5.36 9.58
C ALA A 51 -19.25 6.29 8.82
N VAL A 52 -18.91 6.56 7.57
CA VAL A 52 -19.72 7.35 6.64
C VAL A 52 -20.61 6.42 5.83
N ASP A 53 -21.83 6.84 5.58
CA ASP A 53 -22.73 6.13 4.66
C ASP A 53 -22.31 6.43 3.21
N VAL A 54 -21.54 5.51 2.62
CA VAL A 54 -21.07 5.59 1.23
C VAL A 54 -21.81 4.57 0.37
N THR A 55 -22.09 4.92 -0.86
CA THR A 55 -22.73 4.00 -1.82
C THR A 55 -21.69 3.50 -2.83
N CYS A 56 -21.32 2.24 -2.69
CA CYS A 56 -20.34 1.61 -3.56
C CYS A 56 -21.00 0.91 -4.74
N PRO A 57 -20.48 1.07 -5.97
CA PRO A 57 -21.15 0.53 -7.15
C PRO A 57 -20.99 -0.99 -7.32
N GLU A 58 -19.92 -1.59 -6.79
CA GLU A 58 -19.57 -2.98 -7.10
C GLU A 58 -19.53 -3.91 -5.88
N ASN A 59 -19.02 -3.44 -4.76
CA ASN A 59 -18.84 -4.23 -3.55
C ASN A 59 -19.41 -3.49 -2.33
N GLU A 60 -19.66 -4.23 -1.24
CA GLU A 60 -19.97 -3.61 0.04
C GLU A 60 -18.80 -2.71 0.49
N PRO A 61 -19.09 -1.56 1.12
CA PRO A 61 -18.04 -0.69 1.61
C PRO A 61 -17.20 -1.36 2.70
N ILE A 62 -15.94 -1.00 2.78
CA ILE A 62 -15.10 -1.28 3.94
C ILE A 62 -15.34 -0.17 4.95
N ALA A 63 -15.75 -0.53 6.16
CA ALA A 63 -15.86 0.37 7.30
C ALA A 63 -15.21 -0.29 8.51
N GLU A 64 -14.04 0.22 8.92
CA GLU A 64 -13.25 -0.37 10.02
C GLU A 64 -12.97 0.63 11.12
N GLY A 65 -13.48 0.34 12.32
CA GLY A 65 -13.20 1.09 13.54
C GLY A 65 -11.96 0.55 14.23
N LEU A 66 -10.95 1.39 14.39
CA LEU A 66 -9.69 1.02 15.02
C LEU A 66 -9.74 1.20 16.55
N PRO A 67 -8.92 0.46 17.32
CA PRO A 67 -8.90 0.55 18.79
C PRO A 67 -8.62 1.95 19.36
N SER A 68 -8.02 2.85 18.58
CA SER A 68 -7.83 4.27 18.93
C SER A 68 -9.13 5.07 18.96
N GLY A 69 -10.22 4.52 18.39
CA GLY A 69 -11.50 5.23 18.17
C GLY A 69 -11.59 5.93 16.82
N SER A 70 -10.55 5.89 16.01
CA SER A 70 -10.59 6.36 14.62
C SER A 70 -11.25 5.34 13.70
N THR A 71 -11.80 5.79 12.57
CA THR A 71 -12.50 4.91 11.61
C THR A 71 -12.11 5.26 10.18
N TRP A 72 -11.91 4.24 9.39
CA TRP A 72 -11.75 4.35 7.94
C TRP A 72 -13.01 3.82 7.25
N THR A 73 -13.48 4.54 6.23
CA THR A 73 -14.60 4.10 5.37
C THR A 73 -14.21 4.34 3.92
N MET A 74 -14.45 3.35 3.06
CA MET A 74 -14.12 3.46 1.64
C MET A 74 -14.88 2.47 0.78
N CYS A 75 -15.04 2.80 -0.49
CA CYS A 75 -15.41 1.87 -1.54
C CYS A 75 -14.16 1.20 -2.13
N TRP A 76 -14.35 0.05 -2.73
CA TRP A 76 -13.29 -0.67 -3.41
C TRP A 76 -13.83 -1.50 -4.57
N ARG A 77 -12.99 -1.76 -5.53
CA ARG A 77 -13.27 -2.65 -6.66
C ARG A 77 -11.99 -3.27 -7.20
N VAL A 78 -12.15 -4.23 -8.09
CA VAL A 78 -11.05 -4.82 -8.85
C VAL A 78 -11.14 -4.35 -10.30
N ASP A 79 -10.15 -3.57 -10.71
CA ASP A 79 -9.94 -3.17 -12.10
C ASP A 79 -9.04 -4.20 -12.80
N SER A 80 -9.34 -4.57 -14.05
CA SER A 80 -8.60 -5.60 -14.77
C SER A 80 -7.11 -5.30 -14.93
N ASP A 81 -6.77 -4.04 -15.10
CA ASP A 81 -5.39 -3.61 -15.33
C ASP A 81 -4.72 -3.18 -14.02
N ARG A 82 -5.36 -2.33 -13.22
CA ARG A 82 -4.81 -1.71 -12.02
C ARG A 82 -4.90 -2.59 -10.76
N GLY A 83 -5.66 -3.68 -10.79
CA GLY A 83 -5.89 -4.52 -9.60
C GLY A 83 -6.82 -3.86 -8.60
N LEU A 84 -6.38 -3.72 -7.35
CA LEU A 84 -7.17 -3.09 -6.30
C LEU A 84 -7.25 -1.57 -6.50
N VAL A 85 -8.46 -1.06 -6.63
CA VAL A 85 -8.78 0.37 -6.68
C VAL A 85 -9.61 0.71 -5.46
N LEU A 86 -9.18 1.70 -4.71
CA LEU A 86 -9.87 2.25 -3.55
C LEU A 86 -10.51 3.58 -3.95
N GLU A 87 -11.76 3.79 -3.57
CA GLU A 87 -12.55 4.96 -3.97
C GLU A 87 -13.27 5.55 -2.77
N ASP A 88 -13.54 6.83 -2.80
CA ASP A 88 -14.31 7.55 -1.78
C ASP A 88 -13.79 7.28 -0.36
N VAL A 89 -12.49 7.54 -0.15
CA VAL A 89 -11.78 7.22 1.09
C VAL A 89 -12.00 8.32 2.12
N HIS A 90 -12.58 7.93 3.27
CA HIS A 90 -12.87 8.79 4.39
C HIS A 90 -12.12 8.36 5.64
N PHE A 91 -11.66 9.32 6.40
CA PHE A 91 -11.07 9.14 7.72
C PHE A 91 -11.83 9.93 8.77
N ALA A 92 -12.28 9.24 9.82
CA ALA A 92 -12.85 9.86 11.02
C ALA A 92 -11.80 9.76 12.14
N PRO A 93 -11.12 10.84 12.52
CA PRO A 93 -10.27 10.85 13.70
C PRO A 93 -11.12 10.57 14.96
N ALA A 94 -10.51 9.98 15.99
CA ALA A 94 -11.21 9.68 17.24
C ALA A 94 -11.89 10.93 17.81
N GLY A 95 -13.21 10.89 17.98
CA GLY A 95 -13.99 12.01 18.52
C GLY A 95 -14.28 13.15 17.54
N HIS A 96 -13.89 13.05 16.28
CA HIS A 96 -14.16 14.04 15.23
C HIS A 96 -15.06 13.48 14.14
N GLU A 97 -15.63 14.37 13.35
CA GLU A 97 -16.37 14.00 12.15
C GLU A 97 -15.42 13.46 11.06
N ALA A 98 -15.95 12.61 10.19
CA ALA A 98 -15.19 12.07 9.09
C ALA A 98 -14.86 13.14 8.03
N VAL A 99 -13.66 13.08 7.51
CA VAL A 99 -13.19 13.90 6.39
C VAL A 99 -12.94 13.00 5.20
N GLN A 100 -13.48 13.35 4.03
CA GLN A 100 -13.05 12.71 2.79
C GLN A 100 -11.60 13.07 2.51
N VAL A 101 -10.76 12.08 2.23
CA VAL A 101 -9.33 12.27 1.98
C VAL A 101 -9.01 12.09 0.51
N LEU A 102 -9.47 10.97 -0.08
CA LEU A 102 -9.19 10.64 -1.47
C LEU A 102 -10.48 10.33 -2.23
N ALA A 103 -10.53 10.76 -3.49
CA ALA A 103 -11.52 10.29 -4.46
C ALA A 103 -11.17 8.90 -4.99
N GLU A 104 -9.88 8.67 -5.30
CA GLU A 104 -9.38 7.37 -5.78
C GLU A 104 -7.91 7.18 -5.39
N LEU A 105 -7.54 5.94 -5.10
CA LEU A 105 -6.15 5.49 -4.92
C LEU A 105 -5.96 4.16 -5.63
N SER A 106 -4.99 4.09 -6.53
CA SER A 106 -4.64 2.86 -7.25
C SER A 106 -3.19 2.89 -7.69
N ILE A 107 -2.64 1.72 -8.04
CA ILE A 107 -1.42 1.68 -8.83
C ILE A 107 -1.75 2.22 -10.22
N GLY A 108 -0.89 3.08 -10.77
CA GLY A 108 -1.08 3.72 -12.08
C GLY A 108 -0.15 3.16 -13.15
N GLN A 109 0.94 2.50 -12.77
CA GLN A 109 1.81 1.73 -13.66
C GLN A 109 2.82 0.92 -12.86
N LEU A 110 3.26 -0.18 -13.44
CA LEU A 110 4.50 -0.87 -13.10
C LEU A 110 5.25 -1.18 -14.39
N GLU A 111 6.47 -0.71 -14.47
CA GLU A 111 7.40 -1.02 -15.55
C GLU A 111 8.67 -1.63 -15.00
N VAL A 112 9.16 -2.68 -15.67
CA VAL A 112 10.37 -3.38 -15.26
C VAL A 112 11.38 -3.37 -16.43
N PRO A 113 12.15 -2.28 -16.59
CA PRO A 113 13.25 -2.22 -17.55
C PRO A 113 14.46 -3.01 -17.02
N TYR A 114 15.05 -3.83 -17.89
CA TYR A 114 16.27 -4.57 -17.61
C TYR A 114 17.51 -3.78 -18.05
N ASP A 115 18.59 -3.84 -17.28
CA ASP A 115 19.80 -3.03 -17.48
C ASP A 115 20.49 -3.26 -18.84
N THR A 116 20.27 -4.40 -19.47
CA THR A 116 20.70 -4.65 -20.84
C THR A 116 20.03 -3.76 -21.89
N GLY A 117 18.88 -3.16 -21.53
CA GLY A 117 18.04 -2.42 -22.47
C GLY A 117 17.34 -3.31 -23.51
N LEU A 118 17.46 -4.63 -23.42
CA LEU A 118 16.87 -5.57 -24.37
C LEU A 118 15.40 -5.90 -24.04
N ARG A 119 14.99 -5.71 -22.79
CA ARG A 119 13.66 -6.03 -22.31
C ARG A 119 13.11 -4.93 -21.43
N ASN A 120 11.85 -4.65 -21.58
CA ASN A 120 11.01 -3.87 -20.68
C ASN A 120 9.66 -4.56 -20.56
N THR A 121 9.15 -4.66 -19.35
CA THR A 121 7.82 -5.23 -19.09
C THR A 121 6.93 -4.14 -18.54
N GLU A 122 5.82 -3.86 -19.21
CA GLU A 122 4.77 -2.93 -18.79
C GLU A 122 3.64 -3.75 -18.15
N ASP A 123 3.82 -4.13 -16.89
CA ASP A 123 3.08 -5.22 -16.29
C ASP A 123 1.57 -4.97 -16.22
N ILE A 124 1.14 -3.82 -15.71
CA ILE A 124 -0.30 -3.60 -15.52
C ILE A 124 -1.05 -3.25 -16.80
N THR A 125 -0.40 -2.60 -17.77
CA THR A 125 -1.05 -2.25 -19.06
C THR A 125 -0.95 -3.36 -20.10
N THR A 126 -0.08 -4.34 -19.90
CA THR A 126 0.12 -5.48 -20.80
C THR A 126 -0.55 -6.75 -20.29
N GLN A 127 -0.43 -7.05 -19.00
CA GLN A 127 -0.94 -8.28 -18.41
C GLN A 127 -2.05 -8.05 -17.38
N GLY A 128 -2.02 -6.92 -16.68
CA GLY A 128 -2.98 -6.52 -15.66
C GLY A 128 -2.74 -7.17 -14.30
N PHE A 129 -3.12 -6.49 -13.24
CA PHE A 129 -3.10 -7.03 -11.87
C PHE A 129 -4.43 -7.62 -11.42
N GLY A 130 -5.54 -7.21 -12.05
CA GLY A 130 -6.88 -7.53 -11.56
C GLY A 130 -7.63 -8.60 -12.36
N GLY A 131 -7.05 -9.11 -13.43
CA GLY A 131 -7.65 -10.15 -14.26
C GLY A 131 -7.26 -11.57 -13.82
N PRO A 132 -6.91 -12.45 -14.78
CA PRO A 132 -6.47 -13.81 -14.48
C PRO A 132 -5.21 -13.87 -13.62
N GLN A 133 -4.44 -12.81 -13.60
CA GLN A 133 -3.20 -12.70 -12.84
C GLN A 133 -3.43 -12.53 -11.33
N MET A 134 -4.62 -12.03 -10.92
CA MET A 134 -4.94 -11.88 -9.50
C MET A 134 -5.14 -13.23 -8.84
N MET A 135 -4.45 -13.46 -7.73
CA MET A 135 -4.42 -14.73 -7.02
C MET A 135 -5.61 -14.88 -6.06
N THR A 136 -6.09 -16.10 -5.92
CA THR A 136 -7.04 -16.47 -4.86
C THR A 136 -6.29 -16.64 -3.56
N LEU A 137 -6.62 -15.84 -2.56
CA LEU A 137 -5.92 -15.83 -1.27
C LEU A 137 -6.23 -17.08 -0.43
N THR A 138 -5.19 -17.59 0.22
CA THR A 138 -5.25 -18.66 1.21
C THR A 138 -5.20 -18.11 2.64
N GLU A 139 -5.41 -18.99 3.64
CA GLU A 139 -5.31 -18.66 5.06
C GLU A 139 -3.87 -18.31 5.49
N THR A 140 -2.88 -18.74 4.74
CA THR A 140 -1.48 -18.40 5.01
C THR A 140 -1.13 -17.00 4.52
N GLU A 141 -1.77 -16.56 3.44
CA GLU A 141 -1.52 -15.26 2.82
C GLU A 141 -2.33 -14.13 3.47
N CYS A 142 -3.46 -14.48 4.09
CA CYS A 142 -4.32 -13.54 4.80
C CYS A 142 -4.77 -14.13 6.13
N LEU A 143 -4.32 -13.54 7.23
CA LEU A 143 -4.68 -13.95 8.58
C LEU A 143 -5.99 -13.30 9.06
N GLY A 144 -6.47 -12.28 8.35
CA GLY A 144 -7.72 -11.60 8.59
C GLY A 144 -8.89 -12.13 7.76
N GLU A 145 -9.76 -11.23 7.34
CA GLU A 145 -10.89 -11.55 6.47
C GLU A 145 -10.45 -11.60 5.01
N ARG A 146 -10.83 -12.68 4.32
CA ARG A 146 -10.64 -12.84 2.88
C ARG A 146 -11.94 -12.52 2.16
N ILE A 147 -12.01 -11.34 1.55
CA ILE A 147 -13.21 -10.82 0.93
C ILE A 147 -13.31 -11.27 -0.53
N GLU A 148 -14.48 -11.78 -0.88
CA GLU A 148 -14.77 -12.26 -2.23
C GLU A 148 -15.36 -11.14 -3.10
N THR A 149 -14.83 -11.02 -4.31
CA THR A 149 -15.44 -10.21 -5.36
C THR A 149 -15.43 -10.94 -6.69
N PHE A 150 -16.12 -10.37 -7.66
CA PHE A 150 -16.08 -10.84 -9.04
C PHE A 150 -14.76 -10.40 -9.69
N VAL A 151 -13.97 -11.37 -10.14
CA VAL A 151 -12.70 -11.12 -10.83
C VAL A 151 -12.83 -11.54 -12.28
N PRO A 152 -12.62 -10.65 -13.25
CA PRO A 152 -12.69 -10.98 -14.67
C PRO A 152 -11.70 -12.08 -15.05
N LYS A 153 -12.11 -13.01 -15.90
CA LYS A 153 -11.24 -13.99 -16.55
C LYS A 153 -10.90 -13.47 -17.94
N ILE A 154 -9.79 -12.75 -18.06
CA ILE A 154 -9.28 -12.29 -19.35
C ILE A 154 -8.05 -13.13 -19.68
N GLY A 155 -8.07 -13.81 -20.83
CA GLY A 155 -6.89 -14.52 -21.33
C GLY A 155 -6.65 -15.91 -20.74
N ASP A 156 -7.60 -16.51 -20.03
CA ASP A 156 -7.53 -17.90 -19.57
C ASP A 156 -7.75 -18.93 -20.70
N GLY A 157 -7.83 -18.48 -21.94
CA GLY A 157 -8.11 -19.31 -23.11
C GLY A 157 -9.61 -19.56 -23.35
N THR A 158 -10.51 -19.11 -22.47
CA THR A 158 -11.94 -19.16 -22.68
C THR A 158 -12.45 -17.84 -23.24
N MET A 159 -12.49 -17.73 -24.53
CA MET A 159 -13.02 -16.57 -25.24
C MET A 159 -14.47 -16.33 -24.80
N GLY A 160 -14.73 -15.20 -24.14
CA GLY A 160 -16.04 -14.79 -23.68
C GLY A 160 -16.53 -15.45 -22.39
N GLY A 161 -15.66 -16.11 -21.65
CA GLY A 161 -15.95 -16.59 -20.30
C GLY A 161 -16.13 -15.43 -19.34
N GLY A 162 -17.24 -15.38 -18.60
CA GLY A 162 -17.41 -14.46 -17.48
C GLY A 162 -16.34 -14.68 -16.41
N GLY A 163 -16.17 -13.74 -15.51
CA GLY A 163 -15.32 -13.91 -14.33
C GLY A 163 -15.93 -14.89 -13.32
N GLU A 164 -15.28 -15.04 -12.20
CA GLU A 164 -15.79 -15.80 -11.04
C GLU A 164 -15.60 -14.99 -9.76
N ARG A 165 -16.41 -15.29 -8.76
CA ARG A 165 -16.19 -14.75 -7.41
C ARG A 165 -15.10 -15.55 -6.73
N ARG A 166 -14.10 -14.85 -6.22
CA ARG A 166 -12.95 -15.42 -5.52
C ARG A 166 -12.56 -14.55 -4.34
N PRO A 167 -12.05 -15.11 -3.23
CA PRO A 167 -11.45 -14.33 -2.15
C PRO A 167 -10.08 -13.78 -2.63
N VAL A 168 -10.02 -12.50 -2.92
CA VAL A 168 -8.85 -11.83 -3.48
C VAL A 168 -8.38 -10.63 -2.67
N LEU A 169 -9.23 -10.09 -1.81
CA LEU A 169 -8.88 -8.99 -0.93
C LEU A 169 -8.69 -9.50 0.50
N CYS A 170 -7.52 -9.25 1.07
CA CYS A 170 -7.24 -9.45 2.48
C CYS A 170 -7.51 -8.17 3.24
N GLN A 171 -8.37 -8.25 4.27
CA GLN A 171 -8.59 -7.16 5.23
C GLN A 171 -8.11 -7.61 6.61
N GLU A 172 -7.19 -6.86 7.19
CA GLU A 172 -6.63 -7.16 8.49
C GLU A 172 -6.47 -5.89 9.34
N VAL A 173 -6.67 -6.01 10.65
CA VAL A 173 -6.19 -5.00 11.61
C VAL A 173 -4.88 -5.49 12.20
N VAL A 174 -3.81 -4.73 11.99
CA VAL A 174 -2.45 -5.11 12.38
C VAL A 174 -1.90 -4.18 13.44
N ASP A 175 -0.97 -4.70 14.26
CA ASP A 175 -0.24 -3.90 15.25
C ASP A 175 0.81 -3.02 14.55
N GLY A 176 0.60 -1.71 14.55
CA GLY A 176 1.49 -0.70 13.98
C GLY A 176 2.64 -0.28 14.91
N GLY A 177 2.81 -0.92 16.06
CA GLY A 177 3.86 -0.62 17.04
C GLY A 177 3.47 0.48 18.04
N ILE A 178 4.46 1.17 18.58
CA ILE A 178 4.26 2.29 19.51
C ILE A 178 3.81 3.53 18.72
N ALA A 179 2.61 4.02 19.01
CA ALA A 179 2.07 5.25 18.44
C ALA A 179 2.76 6.48 19.03
N TYR A 180 2.81 6.54 20.36
CA TYR A 180 3.53 7.56 21.10
C TYR A 180 3.95 7.09 22.50
N ARG A 181 4.91 7.79 23.06
CA ARG A 181 5.35 7.64 24.45
C ARG A 181 5.70 9.01 25.02
N SER A 182 5.11 9.36 26.14
CA SER A 182 5.41 10.57 26.88
C SER A 182 5.67 10.25 28.36
N SER A 183 6.65 10.90 28.98
CA SER A 183 6.96 10.76 30.40
C SER A 183 7.24 12.13 31.02
N ASP A 184 6.59 12.42 32.12
CA ASP A 184 6.84 13.59 32.96
C ASP A 184 6.60 13.31 34.44
N SER A 185 6.44 14.36 35.27
CA SER A 185 6.18 14.24 36.69
C SER A 185 4.83 13.59 37.02
N ALA A 186 3.86 13.56 36.08
CA ALA A 186 2.56 12.92 36.27
C ALA A 186 2.59 11.42 35.95
N GLY A 187 3.64 10.93 35.25
CA GLY A 187 3.83 9.53 34.92
C GLY A 187 4.30 9.29 33.49
N THR A 188 4.20 8.03 33.07
CA THR A 188 4.49 7.60 31.69
C THR A 188 3.22 7.16 30.99
N GLU A 189 2.98 7.67 29.83
CA GLU A 189 1.89 7.29 28.93
C GLU A 189 2.45 6.68 27.66
N VAL A 190 1.84 5.58 27.22
CA VAL A 190 2.23 4.85 26.01
C VAL A 190 0.97 4.39 25.31
N ALA A 191 0.86 4.66 24.02
CA ALA A 191 -0.16 4.08 23.17
C ALA A 191 0.46 3.21 22.08
N ARG A 192 -0.29 2.18 21.67
CA ARG A 192 0.03 1.37 20.49
C ARG A 192 -0.87 1.76 19.35
N ARG A 193 -0.31 1.73 18.17
CA ARG A 193 -1.00 1.94 16.91
C ARG A 193 -1.59 0.63 16.42
N ALA A 194 -2.79 0.69 15.89
CA ALA A 194 -3.39 -0.39 15.11
C ALA A 194 -3.82 0.19 13.76
N ASP A 195 -3.52 -0.53 12.68
CA ASP A 195 -3.71 -0.07 11.33
C ASP A 195 -4.59 -1.06 10.56
N LEU A 196 -5.52 -0.57 9.75
CA LEU A 196 -6.23 -1.36 8.76
C LEU A 196 -5.31 -1.63 7.58
N ARG A 197 -5.12 -2.89 7.23
CA ARG A 197 -4.34 -3.31 6.07
C ARG A 197 -5.24 -3.99 5.04
N LEU A 198 -5.16 -3.54 3.80
CA LEU A 198 -5.82 -4.11 2.63
C LEU A 198 -4.76 -4.59 1.65
N ALA A 199 -4.85 -5.84 1.19
CA ALA A 199 -3.85 -6.38 0.28
C ALA A 199 -4.45 -7.34 -0.75
N THR A 200 -3.88 -7.32 -1.96
CA THR A 200 -4.14 -8.29 -3.04
C THR A 200 -2.82 -8.82 -3.57
N ILE A 201 -2.84 -10.01 -4.15
CA ILE A 201 -1.65 -10.64 -4.76
C ILE A 201 -1.92 -10.89 -6.24
N SER A 202 -0.96 -10.55 -7.10
CA SER A 202 -1.05 -10.77 -8.54
C SER A 202 0.24 -11.39 -9.06
N LYS A 203 0.12 -12.42 -9.90
CA LYS A 203 1.27 -13.07 -10.55
C LYS A 203 1.42 -12.56 -11.97
N VAL A 204 2.55 -11.91 -12.26
CA VAL A 204 2.85 -11.37 -13.59
C VAL A 204 4.21 -11.90 -14.02
N GLY A 205 4.20 -12.72 -15.06
CA GLY A 205 5.41 -13.41 -15.51
C GLY A 205 5.96 -14.34 -14.42
N TRP A 206 7.20 -14.15 -14.04
CA TRP A 206 7.90 -14.90 -13.00
C TRP A 206 7.72 -14.29 -11.59
N TYR A 207 7.26 -13.03 -11.51
CA TYR A 207 7.10 -12.31 -10.26
C TYR A 207 5.68 -12.44 -9.70
N GLU A 208 5.58 -12.39 -8.39
CA GLU A 208 4.36 -12.25 -7.64
C GLU A 208 4.40 -10.92 -6.89
N TYR A 209 3.38 -10.08 -7.12
CA TYR A 209 3.29 -8.74 -6.57
C TYR A 209 2.20 -8.67 -5.50
N VAL A 210 2.55 -8.09 -4.36
CA VAL A 210 1.59 -7.77 -3.30
C VAL A 210 1.31 -6.28 -3.33
N SER A 211 0.12 -5.90 -3.79
CA SER A 211 -0.37 -4.53 -3.67
C SER A 211 -0.98 -4.35 -2.30
N GLN A 212 -0.38 -3.52 -1.44
CA GLN A 212 -0.78 -3.35 -0.05
C GLN A 212 -1.01 -1.88 0.28
N TYR A 213 -2.16 -1.62 0.94
CA TYR A 213 -2.51 -0.30 1.46
C TYR A 213 -2.72 -0.42 2.97
N THR A 214 -2.06 0.43 3.75
CA THR A 214 -2.15 0.44 5.21
C THR A 214 -2.69 1.79 5.67
N PHE A 215 -3.82 1.78 6.34
CA PHE A 215 -4.54 2.93 6.83
C PHE A 215 -4.33 3.06 8.34
N GLY A 216 -3.55 4.05 8.73
CA GLY A 216 -3.13 4.24 10.11
C GLY A 216 -4.22 4.80 11.00
N SER A 217 -4.18 4.44 12.28
CA SER A 217 -5.04 5.06 13.30
C SER A 217 -4.80 6.56 13.49
N ASP A 218 -3.69 7.08 12.97
CA ASP A 218 -3.32 8.50 12.94
C ASP A 218 -3.77 9.23 11.66
N GLY A 219 -4.47 8.55 10.75
CA GLY A 219 -4.90 9.08 9.47
C GLY A 219 -3.88 8.92 8.34
N SER A 220 -2.71 8.34 8.60
CA SER A 220 -1.72 8.08 7.54
C SER A 220 -2.20 6.97 6.59
N ILE A 221 -1.81 7.08 5.31
CA ILE A 221 -2.06 6.07 4.28
C ILE A 221 -0.70 5.67 3.70
N ARG A 222 -0.32 4.41 3.87
CA ARG A 222 0.89 3.86 3.27
C ARG A 222 0.50 2.96 2.10
N SER A 223 1.13 3.19 0.95
CA SER A 223 0.95 2.41 -0.27
C SER A 223 2.25 1.69 -0.58
N ASP A 224 2.22 0.36 -0.61
CA ASP A 224 3.38 -0.49 -0.83
C ASP A 224 3.13 -1.47 -1.99
N LEU A 225 4.18 -1.76 -2.74
CA LEU A 225 4.26 -2.87 -3.66
C LEU A 225 5.38 -3.80 -3.21
N GLY A 226 5.03 -5.04 -2.87
CA GLY A 226 5.98 -6.12 -2.61
C GLY A 226 6.20 -6.92 -3.88
N ALA A 227 7.44 -7.27 -4.19
CA ALA A 227 7.82 -8.12 -5.31
C ALA A 227 8.55 -9.37 -4.78
N THR A 228 8.12 -10.55 -5.21
CA THR A 228 8.66 -11.86 -4.85
C THR A 228 8.48 -12.84 -6.00
N GLY A 229 8.64 -14.13 -5.77
CA GLY A 229 8.49 -15.18 -6.78
C GLY A 229 9.83 -15.69 -7.27
N ASP A 230 10.05 -15.66 -8.58
CA ASP A 230 11.21 -16.25 -9.21
C ASP A 230 11.96 -15.23 -10.06
N LEU A 231 13.30 -15.25 -10.05
CA LEU A 231 14.08 -14.56 -11.07
C LEU A 231 13.77 -15.18 -12.44
N SER A 232 13.56 -14.33 -13.45
CA SER A 232 13.25 -14.81 -14.79
C SER A 232 14.44 -15.59 -15.38
N PRO A 233 14.30 -16.86 -15.70
CA PRO A 233 15.38 -17.65 -16.31
C PRO A 233 15.73 -17.19 -17.73
N GLU A 234 14.88 -16.37 -18.36
CA GLU A 234 15.12 -15.80 -19.69
C GLU A 234 16.06 -14.59 -19.63
N ASP A 235 16.28 -14.04 -18.44
CA ASP A 235 17.07 -12.83 -18.19
C ASP A 235 18.44 -13.16 -17.56
N TYR A 236 18.93 -14.40 -17.71
CA TYR A 236 20.30 -14.77 -17.40
C TYR A 236 21.19 -14.66 -18.63
N GLY A 237 22.42 -14.21 -18.41
CA GLY A 237 23.43 -14.05 -19.45
C GLY A 237 24.83 -14.34 -18.96
N ASP A 238 25.83 -14.19 -19.84
CA ASP A 238 27.24 -14.37 -19.56
C ASP A 238 28.01 -13.03 -19.43
N ASP A 239 27.29 -11.90 -19.51
CA ASP A 239 27.88 -10.55 -19.39
C ASP A 239 27.79 -9.99 -17.98
N PRO A 240 28.93 -9.88 -17.25
CA PRO A 240 28.94 -9.33 -15.91
C PRO A 240 28.65 -7.82 -15.84
N ALA A 241 28.57 -7.12 -16.98
CA ALA A 241 28.33 -5.66 -16.99
C ALA A 241 26.89 -5.30 -16.62
N HIS A 242 25.94 -6.22 -16.79
CA HIS A 242 24.51 -5.97 -16.61
C HIS A 242 23.84 -6.90 -15.62
N GLY A 243 24.59 -7.67 -14.84
CA GLY A 243 24.03 -8.63 -13.92
C GLY A 243 24.98 -8.98 -12.78
N TRP A 244 24.51 -9.86 -11.91
CA TRP A 244 25.26 -10.40 -10.80
C TRP A 244 25.29 -11.92 -10.87
N PRO A 245 26.42 -12.60 -10.53
CA PRO A 245 26.46 -14.06 -10.55
C PRO A 245 25.52 -14.62 -9.47
N VAL A 246 24.64 -15.52 -9.86
CA VAL A 246 23.69 -16.20 -9.00
C VAL A 246 23.79 -17.69 -9.22
N GLY A 247 24.02 -18.46 -8.17
CA GLY A 247 24.30 -19.88 -8.24
C GLY A 247 25.81 -20.21 -8.30
N PRO A 248 26.18 -21.47 -8.51
CA PRO A 248 27.58 -21.90 -8.41
C PRO A 248 28.50 -21.28 -9.44
N GLY A 249 29.50 -20.53 -9.00
CA GLY A 249 30.56 -19.98 -9.85
C GLY A 249 30.21 -18.62 -10.49
N ASP A 250 31.01 -18.19 -11.46
CA ASP A 250 30.88 -16.89 -12.16
C ASP A 250 30.56 -17.13 -13.65
N THR A 251 29.52 -17.90 -13.93
CA THR A 251 29.17 -18.27 -15.30
C THR A 251 27.80 -17.78 -15.74
N ASP A 252 26.87 -17.62 -14.79
CA ASP A 252 25.52 -17.21 -15.06
C ASP A 252 25.22 -15.96 -14.27
N TYR A 253 24.89 -14.89 -14.96
CA TYR A 253 24.59 -13.59 -14.37
C TYR A 253 23.11 -13.29 -14.52
N ALA A 254 22.41 -13.19 -13.38
CA ALA A 254 21.04 -12.71 -13.37
C ALA A 254 21.04 -11.22 -13.72
N THR A 255 20.31 -10.83 -14.76
CA THR A 255 20.26 -9.45 -15.23
C THR A 255 19.59 -8.55 -14.20
N SER A 256 20.28 -7.47 -13.84
CA SER A 256 19.72 -6.44 -12.97
C SER A 256 18.61 -5.68 -13.69
N HIS A 257 17.63 -5.19 -12.93
CA HIS A 257 16.46 -4.51 -13.46
C HIS A 257 15.86 -3.58 -12.43
N SER A 258 15.01 -2.65 -12.87
CA SER A 258 14.33 -1.72 -11.98
C SER A 258 12.84 -2.04 -11.96
N HIS A 259 12.24 -2.02 -10.77
CA HIS A 259 10.79 -1.99 -10.61
C HIS A 259 10.36 -0.54 -10.45
N ASN A 260 9.76 0.03 -11.47
CA ASN A 260 9.27 1.41 -11.47
C ASN A 260 7.76 1.40 -11.24
N ALA A 261 7.35 1.55 -9.98
CA ALA A 261 5.93 1.61 -9.62
C ALA A 261 5.46 3.06 -9.52
N VAL A 262 4.31 3.35 -10.09
CA VAL A 262 3.66 4.66 -10.00
C VAL A 262 2.25 4.49 -9.46
N TRP A 263 1.90 5.25 -8.43
CA TRP A 263 0.54 5.31 -7.90
C TRP A 263 -0.15 6.58 -8.37
N ARG A 264 -1.44 6.43 -8.67
CA ARG A 264 -2.37 7.52 -8.94
C ARG A 264 -3.14 7.82 -7.66
N VAL A 265 -2.96 9.02 -7.12
CA VAL A 265 -3.63 9.52 -5.92
C VAL A 265 -4.52 10.69 -6.32
N HIS A 266 -5.82 10.46 -6.44
CA HIS A 266 -6.80 11.50 -6.73
C HIS A 266 -7.36 12.03 -5.42
N TRP A 267 -7.11 13.28 -5.12
CA TRP A 267 -7.47 13.92 -3.87
C TRP A 267 -8.95 14.31 -3.81
N ALA A 268 -9.51 14.28 -2.62
CA ALA A 268 -10.80 14.84 -2.29
C ALA A 268 -10.81 15.37 -0.85
N LEU A 269 -9.72 15.99 -0.44
CA LEU A 269 -9.48 16.40 0.94
C LEU A 269 -10.50 17.44 1.38
N GLY A 270 -11.45 17.04 2.26
CA GLY A 270 -12.59 17.85 2.65
C GLY A 270 -13.62 18.09 1.53
N GLY A 271 -13.55 17.32 0.44
CA GLY A 271 -14.36 17.41 -0.77
C GLY A 271 -13.52 17.50 -2.04
N ARG A 272 -14.15 17.29 -3.19
CA ARG A 272 -13.46 17.36 -4.49
C ARG A 272 -13.26 18.80 -4.95
N GLY A 273 -12.10 19.06 -5.56
CA GLY A 273 -11.74 20.35 -6.15
C GLY A 273 -11.31 21.40 -5.10
N GLY A 274 -10.70 22.47 -5.57
CA GLY A 274 -10.20 23.55 -4.72
C GLY A 274 -8.86 23.24 -4.03
N GLN A 275 -8.28 22.05 -4.21
CA GLN A 275 -7.01 21.70 -3.61
C GLN A 275 -5.85 22.48 -4.22
N VAL A 276 -4.84 22.71 -3.40
CA VAL A 276 -3.61 23.42 -3.75
C VAL A 276 -2.42 22.52 -3.44
N VAL A 277 -1.44 22.52 -4.33
CA VAL A 277 -0.17 21.82 -4.11
C VAL A 277 0.88 22.78 -3.63
N GLU A 278 1.63 22.38 -2.61
CA GLU A 278 2.78 23.13 -2.09
C GLU A 278 4.02 22.23 -2.01
N GLN A 279 5.16 22.81 -2.37
CA GLN A 279 6.47 22.19 -2.23
C GLN A 279 7.26 22.92 -1.14
N TYR A 280 7.82 22.16 -0.21
CA TYR A 280 8.80 22.67 0.74
C TYR A 280 10.20 22.34 0.25
N ASP A 281 11.06 23.35 0.27
CA ASP A 281 12.49 23.20 0.05
C ASP A 281 13.25 23.82 1.22
N ALA A 282 14.35 23.19 1.62
CA ALA A 282 15.25 23.76 2.61
C ALA A 282 16.71 23.44 2.28
N ALA A 283 17.60 24.34 2.69
CA ALA A 283 19.03 24.19 2.50
C ALA A 283 19.80 24.55 3.77
N PRO A 284 20.99 23.96 3.99
CA PRO A 284 21.89 24.43 5.03
C PRO A 284 22.31 25.89 4.79
N THR A 285 22.29 26.72 5.83
CA THR A 285 22.70 28.11 5.73
C THR A 285 24.22 28.29 5.53
N GLY A 286 25.00 27.29 5.96
CA GLY A 286 26.48 27.39 5.99
C GLY A 286 27.02 28.29 7.10
N GLU A 287 26.18 28.89 7.93
CA GLU A 287 26.61 29.72 9.05
C GLU A 287 27.19 28.88 10.20
N LEU A 288 28.28 29.35 10.78
CA LEU A 288 29.06 28.68 11.83
C LEU A 288 29.13 29.48 13.12
N GLY A 289 28.06 30.07 13.57
CA GLY A 289 27.99 30.84 14.81
C GLY A 289 27.18 30.15 15.90
N PRO A 290 27.43 30.46 17.19
CA PRO A 290 26.54 30.04 18.26
C PRO A 290 25.17 30.69 18.05
N ARG A 291 24.13 29.87 17.93
CA ARG A 291 22.73 30.25 17.60
C ARG A 291 22.50 30.70 16.15
N SER A 292 23.43 30.44 15.23
CA SER A 292 23.16 30.60 13.80
C SER A 292 22.14 29.54 13.35
N PRO A 293 21.17 29.89 12.49
CA PRO A 293 20.25 28.90 11.93
C PRO A 293 21.03 27.90 11.09
N LEU A 294 20.74 26.61 11.29
CA LEU A 294 21.41 25.52 10.57
C LEU A 294 20.82 25.30 9.18
N VAL A 295 19.51 25.51 9.07
CA VAL A 295 18.73 25.28 7.86
C VAL A 295 17.74 26.42 7.68
N GLU A 296 17.58 26.86 6.46
CA GLU A 296 16.53 27.80 6.06
C GLU A 296 15.69 27.17 4.94
N GLY A 297 14.38 27.32 5.02
CA GLY A 297 13.46 26.73 4.05
C GLY A 297 12.12 27.44 4.02
N GLY A 298 11.28 27.02 3.06
CA GLY A 298 9.95 27.59 2.88
C GLY A 298 9.08 26.79 1.93
N LEU A 299 7.79 27.10 1.95
CA LEU A 299 6.79 26.54 1.07
C LEU A 299 6.62 27.40 -0.18
N THR A 300 6.46 26.76 -1.32
CA THR A 300 6.16 27.38 -2.61
C THR A 300 4.93 26.69 -3.21
N ARG A 301 3.94 27.44 -3.64
CA ARG A 301 2.77 26.90 -4.36
C ARG A 301 3.16 26.42 -5.74
N ILE A 302 2.59 25.25 -6.12
CA ILE A 302 2.64 24.70 -7.47
C ILE A 302 1.20 24.89 -8.05
N PRO A 303 0.96 25.95 -8.82
CA PRO A 303 -0.39 26.29 -9.28
C PRO A 303 -0.82 25.56 -10.56
N ARG A 304 0.12 24.89 -11.22
CA ARG A 304 -0.07 24.26 -12.52
C ARG A 304 0.46 22.85 -12.53
N GLU A 305 -0.02 22.09 -13.48
CA GLU A 305 0.52 20.77 -13.76
C GLU A 305 2.04 20.80 -13.96
N GLY A 306 2.67 19.69 -13.59
CA GLY A 306 4.11 19.56 -13.72
C GLY A 306 4.68 18.38 -12.95
N THR A 307 5.96 18.13 -13.17
CA THR A 307 6.73 17.09 -12.49
C THR A 307 7.72 17.71 -11.51
N ALA A 308 8.07 16.95 -10.48
CA ALA A 308 9.12 17.33 -9.54
C ALA A 308 10.01 16.13 -9.18
N THR A 309 11.28 16.42 -8.90
CA THR A 309 12.26 15.42 -8.49
C THR A 309 12.53 15.48 -6.98
N ALA A 310 12.89 14.34 -6.41
CA ALA A 310 13.38 14.30 -5.03
C ALA A 310 14.66 15.11 -4.86
N ALA A 311 14.77 15.78 -3.73
CA ALA A 311 15.98 16.50 -3.31
C ALA A 311 16.09 16.44 -1.78
N ASP A 312 17.28 16.74 -1.25
CA ASP A 312 17.50 16.83 0.18
C ASP A 312 16.51 17.83 0.82
N ARG A 313 15.77 17.37 1.84
CA ARG A 313 14.78 18.15 2.57
C ARG A 313 13.63 18.69 1.73
N ARG A 314 13.39 18.16 0.53
CA ARG A 314 12.20 18.45 -0.27
C ARG A 314 11.08 17.51 0.09
N TRP A 315 9.87 18.06 0.22
CA TRP A 315 8.63 17.30 0.33
C TRP A 315 7.46 18.12 -0.24
N TRP A 316 6.32 17.47 -0.45
CA TRP A 316 5.13 18.08 -1.03
C TRP A 316 3.95 17.84 -0.12
N ARG A 317 2.96 18.74 -0.18
CA ARG A 317 1.66 18.54 0.42
C ARG A 317 0.54 19.00 -0.49
N VAL A 318 -0.63 18.34 -0.34
CA VAL A 318 -1.89 18.79 -0.92
C VAL A 318 -2.73 19.38 0.21
N VAL A 319 -3.23 20.58 0.00
CA VAL A 319 -3.90 21.43 0.98
C VAL A 319 -5.30 21.73 0.50
N ASN A 320 -6.29 21.69 1.39
CA ASN A 320 -7.59 22.33 1.15
C ASN A 320 -7.61 23.68 1.88
N PRO A 321 -7.50 24.83 1.18
CA PRO A 321 -7.47 26.13 1.81
C PRO A 321 -8.84 26.60 2.34
N ASP A 322 -9.94 25.94 1.96
CA ASP A 322 -11.29 26.29 2.36
C ASP A 322 -11.75 25.56 3.63
N VAL A 323 -10.96 24.57 4.11
CA VAL A 323 -11.25 23.80 5.31
C VAL A 323 -10.11 23.97 6.31
N VAL A 324 -10.46 24.34 7.53
CA VAL A 324 -9.49 24.53 8.61
C VAL A 324 -9.83 23.64 9.80
N ASN A 325 -8.80 23.25 10.55
CA ASN A 325 -8.96 22.57 11.84
C ASN A 325 -9.38 23.56 12.95
N ASP A 326 -9.58 23.08 14.17
CA ASP A 326 -10.03 23.89 15.31
C ASP A 326 -9.04 24.99 15.73
N ASP A 327 -7.76 24.89 15.35
CA ASP A 327 -6.74 25.93 15.54
C ASP A 327 -6.72 26.95 14.38
N GLY A 328 -7.53 26.76 13.34
CA GLY A 328 -7.63 27.63 12.17
C GLY A 328 -6.55 27.41 11.12
N HIS A 329 -5.88 26.26 11.14
CA HIS A 329 -4.90 25.88 10.13
C HIS A 329 -5.56 25.08 9.00
N GLU A 330 -5.18 25.36 7.75
CA GLU A 330 -5.65 24.65 6.56
C GLU A 330 -5.27 23.17 6.62
N ILE A 331 -6.27 22.29 6.42
CA ILE A 331 -6.01 20.85 6.44
C ILE A 331 -5.17 20.40 5.23
N SER A 332 -4.27 19.47 5.45
CA SER A 332 -3.39 18.98 4.38
C SER A 332 -2.89 17.55 4.61
N TYR A 333 -2.34 16.97 3.56
CA TYR A 333 -1.57 15.73 3.60
C TYR A 333 -0.22 15.92 2.92
N GLN A 334 0.82 15.46 3.60
CA GLN A 334 2.20 15.43 3.10
C GLN A 334 2.44 14.12 2.33
N VAL A 335 3.13 14.21 1.19
CA VAL A 335 3.64 13.05 0.46
C VAL A 335 5.06 12.76 0.94
N GLU A 336 5.27 11.58 1.53
CA GLU A 336 6.55 11.12 2.03
C GLU A 336 7.04 9.94 1.20
N LEU A 337 8.06 10.19 0.40
CA LEU A 337 8.69 9.11 -0.37
C LEU A 337 9.48 8.21 0.58
N GLY A 338 9.34 6.89 0.43
CA GLY A 338 10.19 5.90 1.06
C GLY A 338 11.62 5.90 0.46
N ALA A 339 12.39 4.90 0.80
CA ALA A 339 13.64 4.64 0.09
C ALA A 339 13.29 4.33 -1.38
N THR A 340 13.82 5.12 -2.29
CA THR A 340 13.53 5.00 -3.72
C THR A 340 14.79 5.31 -4.54
N THR A 341 14.93 4.64 -5.68
CA THR A 341 15.88 5.03 -6.72
C THR A 341 15.18 5.95 -7.73
N PRO A 342 15.93 6.74 -8.52
CA PRO A 342 15.33 7.48 -9.62
C PRO A 342 14.53 6.55 -10.55
N PHE A 343 13.40 7.07 -11.02
CA PHE A 343 12.56 6.36 -11.97
C PHE A 343 13.26 6.22 -13.31
N GLU A 344 13.52 4.99 -13.75
CA GLU A 344 14.22 4.68 -14.99
C GLU A 344 13.20 4.35 -16.09
N LEU A 345 13.19 5.15 -17.15
CA LEU A 345 12.33 4.92 -18.31
C LEU A 345 13.11 4.24 -19.45
N THR A 346 12.44 3.39 -20.20
CA THR A 346 12.99 2.85 -21.45
C THR A 346 13.16 3.94 -22.51
N GLN A 347 13.96 3.65 -23.55
CA GLN A 347 14.16 4.61 -24.64
C GLN A 347 12.86 4.97 -25.36
N ASP A 348 11.94 4.04 -25.51
CA ASP A 348 10.68 4.26 -26.19
C ASP A 348 9.82 5.29 -25.43
N HIS A 349 9.78 5.20 -24.12
CA HIS A 349 9.09 6.18 -23.26
C HIS A 349 9.87 7.50 -23.08
N ARG A 350 11.19 7.49 -23.23
CA ARG A 350 12.01 8.72 -23.29
C ARG A 350 11.77 9.55 -24.54
N HIS A 351 11.33 8.93 -25.64
CA HIS A 351 11.02 9.63 -26.88
C HIS A 351 9.70 10.42 -26.83
N GLU A 352 8.81 10.05 -25.94
CA GLU A 352 7.55 10.78 -25.68
C GLU A 352 7.80 12.10 -24.97
N SER A 353 8.88 12.22 -24.21
CA SER A 353 9.35 13.49 -23.67
C SER A 353 10.09 14.29 -24.75
N ARG A 354 9.58 15.47 -25.09
CA ARG A 354 10.22 16.38 -26.07
C ARG A 354 11.68 16.62 -25.72
N ALA A 355 12.55 16.32 -26.66
CA ALA A 355 13.98 16.61 -26.56
C ALA A 355 14.19 18.10 -26.27
N GLY A 356 14.61 18.45 -25.09
CA GLY A 356 14.95 19.82 -24.71
C GLY A 356 14.93 20.11 -23.21
N ASP A 357 14.12 19.40 -22.44
CA ASP A 357 13.79 19.79 -21.05
C ASP A 357 14.49 18.96 -19.96
N GLY A 358 15.58 18.28 -20.27
CA GLY A 358 16.25 17.38 -19.31
C GLY A 358 15.45 16.08 -19.05
N ALA A 359 14.52 15.80 -19.88
CA ALA A 359 13.48 14.77 -19.81
C ALA A 359 13.95 13.33 -20.07
N GLY A 360 15.14 13.01 -19.71
CA GLY A 360 15.58 11.62 -19.60
C GLY A 360 15.61 11.12 -18.16
N ALA A 361 15.42 12.00 -17.20
CA ALA A 361 15.35 11.65 -15.79
C ALA A 361 13.86 11.61 -15.42
N GLY A 362 13.34 10.48 -15.00
CA GLY A 362 12.00 10.35 -14.47
C GLY A 362 11.63 11.42 -13.43
N TYR A 363 10.47 11.30 -12.85
CA TYR A 363 10.00 12.20 -11.79
C TYR A 363 9.87 11.43 -10.48
N ALA A 364 9.87 12.12 -9.37
CA ALA A 364 9.53 11.54 -8.07
C ALA A 364 8.03 11.70 -7.79
N VAL A 365 7.48 12.86 -8.17
CA VAL A 365 6.06 13.14 -8.15
C VAL A 365 5.67 13.95 -9.38
N ALA A 366 4.43 13.80 -9.82
CA ALA A 366 3.82 14.73 -10.77
C ALA A 366 2.44 15.12 -10.25
N PHE A 367 2.00 16.31 -10.65
CA PHE A 367 0.69 16.85 -10.29
C PHE A 367 -0.05 17.20 -11.57
N THR A 368 -1.27 16.67 -11.70
CA THR A 368 -2.13 16.93 -12.85
C THR A 368 -3.54 17.28 -12.39
N GLU A 369 -4.28 17.98 -13.24
CA GLU A 369 -5.73 18.14 -13.07
C GLU A 369 -6.42 16.80 -13.33
N ALA A 370 -7.46 16.46 -12.57
CA ALA A 370 -8.13 15.18 -12.69
C ALA A 370 -8.77 15.02 -14.08
N ASN A 371 -8.50 13.89 -14.71
CA ASN A 371 -9.09 13.52 -15.99
C ASN A 371 -9.37 12.01 -15.99
N ASP A 372 -10.62 11.64 -16.29
CA ASP A 372 -11.10 10.26 -16.21
C ASP A 372 -10.43 9.31 -17.20
N CYS A 373 -9.80 9.81 -18.25
CA CYS A 373 -9.07 8.98 -19.22
C CYS A 373 -7.57 8.86 -18.92
N GLN A 374 -7.03 9.62 -17.97
CA GLN A 374 -5.64 9.56 -17.53
C GLN A 374 -5.50 8.62 -16.34
N LEU A 375 -5.50 7.32 -16.61
CA LEU A 375 -5.48 6.27 -15.58
C LEU A 375 -4.10 5.67 -15.35
N PHE A 376 -3.22 5.76 -16.36
CA PHE A 376 -1.89 5.16 -16.34
C PHE A 376 -0.79 6.20 -16.45
N ALA A 377 0.31 5.96 -15.75
CA ALA A 377 1.48 6.84 -15.79
C ALA A 377 2.21 6.80 -17.14
N THR A 378 2.08 5.67 -17.86
CA THR A 378 2.53 5.48 -19.24
C THR A 378 1.50 4.61 -19.97
N THR A 379 1.57 4.57 -21.31
CA THR A 379 0.83 3.60 -22.11
C THR A 379 -0.71 3.74 -22.07
N ASN A 380 -1.23 4.97 -21.89
CA ASN A 380 -2.65 5.21 -22.10
C ASN A 380 -3.01 5.02 -23.58
N LYS A 381 -3.95 4.12 -23.85
CA LYS A 381 -4.21 3.60 -25.19
C LYS A 381 -5.11 4.47 -26.04
N GLU A 382 -5.76 5.51 -25.50
CA GLU A 382 -6.81 6.23 -26.20
C GLU A 382 -6.59 7.73 -26.33
N GLY A 383 -6.49 8.16 -27.52
CA GLY A 383 -6.86 9.38 -28.20
C GLY A 383 -6.29 10.69 -27.64
N THR A 384 -7.14 11.47 -26.99
CA THR A 384 -6.84 12.85 -26.56
C THR A 384 -6.28 12.95 -25.15
N CYS A 385 -6.07 11.81 -24.47
CA CYS A 385 -5.64 11.77 -23.09
C CYS A 385 -4.13 11.89 -22.89
N GLY A 386 -3.34 11.82 -23.96
CA GLY A 386 -1.88 11.71 -23.89
C GLY A 386 -1.42 10.27 -23.59
N ALA A 387 -0.14 9.98 -23.80
CA ALA A 387 0.39 8.65 -23.60
C ALA A 387 0.67 8.37 -22.11
N GLY A 388 1.10 9.36 -21.35
CA GLY A 388 1.43 9.22 -19.94
C GLY A 388 1.62 10.54 -19.22
N VAL A 389 2.07 10.46 -17.98
CA VAL A 389 2.23 11.61 -17.08
C VAL A 389 3.14 12.70 -17.67
N LEU A 390 4.19 12.32 -18.41
CA LEU A 390 5.09 13.28 -19.04
C LEU A 390 4.39 14.10 -20.14
N ASP A 391 3.33 13.57 -20.76
CA ASP A 391 2.49 14.32 -21.69
C ASP A 391 1.47 15.19 -20.95
N PHE A 392 0.75 14.61 -19.96
CA PHE A 392 -0.30 15.31 -19.21
C PHE A 392 0.24 16.57 -18.53
N ALA A 393 1.39 16.42 -17.86
CA ALA A 393 2.00 17.48 -17.09
C ALA A 393 2.61 18.63 -17.93
N GLN A 394 2.56 18.53 -19.27
CA GLN A 394 3.13 19.58 -20.17
C GLN A 394 2.13 20.64 -20.60
N ASP A 395 0.83 20.41 -20.47
CA ASP A 395 -0.16 21.40 -20.90
C ASP A 395 -0.31 22.56 -19.93
N GLU A 396 0.35 22.47 -18.76
CA GLU A 396 0.39 23.49 -17.72
C GLU A 396 -1.01 23.95 -17.27
N ALA A 397 -2.01 23.05 -17.26
CA ALA A 397 -3.33 23.36 -16.77
C ALA A 397 -3.29 23.81 -15.31
N GLN A 398 -4.24 24.62 -14.91
CA GLN A 398 -4.32 25.08 -13.53
C GLN A 398 -4.85 23.95 -12.64
N LEU A 399 -4.15 23.64 -11.55
CA LEU A 399 -4.56 22.65 -10.59
C LEU A 399 -5.71 23.14 -9.71
N SER A 400 -6.72 22.29 -9.56
CA SER A 400 -7.88 22.48 -8.70
C SER A 400 -8.44 21.15 -8.20
N ASP A 401 -8.72 20.19 -9.08
CA ASP A 401 -9.05 18.79 -8.74
C ASP A 401 -7.78 17.95 -8.96
N VAL A 402 -6.99 17.81 -7.87
CA VAL A 402 -5.59 17.39 -7.97
C VAL A 402 -5.44 15.87 -8.03
N VAL A 403 -4.68 15.39 -9.00
CA VAL A 403 -4.10 14.04 -9.01
C VAL A 403 -2.60 14.14 -8.77
N THR A 404 -2.11 13.42 -7.77
CA THR A 404 -0.67 13.22 -7.56
C THR A 404 -0.26 11.85 -8.07
N TRP A 405 0.73 11.85 -8.96
CA TRP A 405 1.40 10.64 -9.43
C TRP A 405 2.67 10.47 -8.62
N VAL A 406 2.75 9.39 -7.82
CA VAL A 406 3.91 9.13 -6.95
C VAL A 406 4.72 7.99 -7.54
N ALA A 407 5.93 8.31 -8.00
CA ALA A 407 6.84 7.35 -8.62
C ALA A 407 7.85 6.84 -7.60
N VAL A 408 7.92 5.52 -7.46
CA VAL A 408 8.86 4.84 -6.55
C VAL A 408 9.61 3.79 -7.33
N GLY A 409 10.92 3.95 -7.45
CA GLY A 409 11.81 3.02 -8.11
C GLY A 409 12.55 2.12 -7.12
N PHE A 410 12.75 0.87 -7.50
CA PHE A 410 13.60 -0.09 -6.81
C PHE A 410 14.51 -0.76 -7.84
N HIS A 411 15.83 -0.55 -7.75
CA HIS A 411 16.81 -1.23 -8.60
C HIS A 411 17.21 -2.56 -7.96
N HIS A 412 16.83 -3.65 -8.59
CA HIS A 412 17.11 -5.00 -8.14
C HIS A 412 18.41 -5.51 -8.78
N VAL A 413 19.46 -5.55 -7.99
CA VAL A 413 20.67 -6.30 -8.29
C VAL A 413 20.56 -7.65 -7.59
N ALA A 414 20.38 -8.72 -8.35
CA ALA A 414 20.14 -10.05 -7.80
C ALA A 414 21.31 -10.54 -6.94
N ARG A 415 21.04 -11.46 -6.04
CA ARG A 415 21.99 -12.13 -5.13
C ARG A 415 21.61 -13.61 -5.01
N ASP A 416 22.48 -14.42 -4.42
CA ASP A 416 22.21 -15.86 -4.24
C ASP A 416 20.94 -16.16 -3.46
N GLU A 417 20.57 -15.31 -2.50
CA GLU A 417 19.33 -15.46 -1.72
C GLU A 417 18.05 -15.17 -2.54
N ASP A 418 18.18 -14.60 -3.73
CA ASP A 418 17.04 -14.35 -4.63
C ASP A 418 16.75 -15.54 -5.55
N GLN A 419 17.48 -16.68 -5.38
CA GLN A 419 17.08 -17.93 -6.01
C GLN A 419 15.71 -18.37 -5.49
N SER A 420 14.92 -18.98 -6.37
CA SER A 420 13.53 -19.35 -6.12
C SER A 420 13.26 -20.15 -4.83
N PRO A 421 12.31 -19.75 -3.97
CA PRO A 421 11.54 -18.50 -4.03
C PRO A 421 12.32 -17.32 -3.49
N MET A 422 12.19 -16.17 -4.14
CA MET A 422 12.85 -14.93 -3.76
C MET A 422 12.19 -14.30 -2.53
N GLU A 423 12.99 -13.69 -1.64
CA GLU A 423 12.47 -12.91 -0.52
C GLU A 423 11.68 -11.69 -1.02
N MET A 424 10.69 -11.24 -0.24
CA MET A 424 9.85 -10.10 -0.59
C MET A 424 10.63 -8.78 -0.55
N HIS A 425 10.70 -8.08 -1.67
CA HIS A 425 11.24 -6.73 -1.78
C HIS A 425 10.11 -5.71 -1.76
N TRP A 426 10.16 -4.75 -0.84
CA TRP A 426 9.12 -3.73 -0.68
C TRP A 426 9.57 -2.36 -1.15
N GLN A 427 8.67 -1.68 -1.84
CA GLN A 427 8.79 -0.28 -2.21
C GLN A 427 7.46 0.43 -2.01
N GLY A 428 7.48 1.70 -1.65
CA GLY A 428 6.25 2.43 -1.37
C GLY A 428 6.49 3.84 -0.87
N PHE A 429 5.37 4.50 -0.53
CA PHE A 429 5.34 5.86 0.00
C PHE A 429 4.25 5.98 1.06
N THR A 430 4.24 7.10 1.77
CA THR A 430 3.23 7.41 2.79
C THR A 430 2.61 8.77 2.54
N LEU A 431 1.29 8.85 2.71
CA LEU A 431 0.55 10.09 2.83
C LEU A 431 0.31 10.34 4.32
N THR A 432 0.86 11.42 4.85
CA THR A 432 0.80 11.72 6.28
C THR A 432 -0.08 12.95 6.53
N PRO A 433 -1.10 12.87 7.40
CA PRO A 433 -1.90 14.04 7.77
C PRO A 433 -1.01 15.17 8.30
N ARG A 434 -1.32 16.39 7.86
CA ARG A 434 -0.68 17.59 8.35
C ARG A 434 -1.77 18.63 8.61
N ASP A 435 -1.90 19.04 9.86
CA ASP A 435 -2.93 19.98 10.31
C ASP A 435 -4.39 19.48 10.05
N LEU A 436 -4.59 18.16 9.91
CA LEU A 436 -5.93 17.57 9.70
C LEU A 436 -6.82 17.81 10.92
N THR A 437 -6.26 17.75 12.13
CA THR A 437 -6.89 18.06 13.40
C THR A 437 -5.97 18.99 14.19
N ALA A 438 -6.53 19.79 15.09
CA ALA A 438 -5.75 20.67 15.99
C ALA A 438 -4.84 19.84 16.92
N GLN A 439 -5.30 18.62 17.26
CA GLN A 439 -4.56 17.68 18.08
C GLN A 439 -4.95 16.25 17.68
N ARG A 440 -4.06 15.31 17.83
CA ARG A 440 -4.37 13.89 17.58
C ARG A 440 -5.53 13.44 18.45
N GLY A 441 -6.55 12.80 17.86
CA GLY A 441 -7.73 12.34 18.56
C GLY A 441 -7.48 11.22 19.58
N ASP A 442 -6.31 10.56 19.52
CA ASP A 442 -5.90 9.52 20.47
C ASP A 442 -5.03 10.04 21.63
N VAL A 443 -4.91 11.37 21.77
CA VAL A 443 -4.18 11.99 22.90
C VAL A 443 -5.00 11.89 24.18
N PRO A 444 -4.42 11.42 25.30
CA PRO A 444 -5.12 11.38 26.58
C PRO A 444 -5.58 12.77 27.04
N ALA A 445 -6.81 12.86 27.56
CA ALA A 445 -7.41 14.12 28.05
C ALA A 445 -6.51 14.89 29.03
N ALA A 446 -5.71 14.20 29.85
CA ALA A 446 -4.74 14.83 30.75
C ALA A 446 -3.59 15.58 30.01
N ARG A 447 -3.49 15.42 28.69
CA ARG A 447 -2.46 16.04 27.85
C ARG A 447 -3.01 17.06 26.85
N GLU A 448 -4.32 17.22 26.76
CA GLU A 448 -4.95 18.13 25.80
C GLU A 448 -4.50 19.59 25.96
N ASP A 449 -4.27 20.02 27.20
CA ASP A 449 -3.84 21.40 27.50
C ASP A 449 -2.33 21.67 27.33
N VAL A 450 -1.53 20.63 27.08
CA VAL A 450 -0.06 20.76 27.01
C VAL A 450 0.43 21.05 25.59
N ASN A 451 -0.45 21.01 24.61
CA ASN A 451 -0.19 21.05 23.19
C ASN A 451 0.65 22.28 22.77
N GLY A 452 1.95 22.08 22.58
CA GLY A 452 2.87 23.10 22.07
C GLY A 452 3.11 24.31 22.94
N LYS A 453 2.43 24.47 24.09
CA LYS A 453 2.68 25.58 25.01
C LYS A 453 3.78 25.18 26.00
N PRO A 454 4.84 26.00 26.16
CA PRO A 454 5.76 25.79 27.26
C PRO A 454 4.98 25.87 28.57
N PRO A 455 5.23 24.99 29.56
CA PRO A 455 4.63 25.13 30.87
C PRO A 455 4.94 26.54 31.38
N GLU A 456 3.92 27.21 31.88
CA GLU A 456 4.14 28.46 32.60
C GLU A 456 5.11 28.15 33.75
N LEU A 457 6.33 28.64 33.63
CA LEU A 457 7.32 28.52 34.70
C LEU A 457 6.77 29.32 35.91
N PRO A 458 6.71 28.71 37.09
CA PRO A 458 6.20 29.38 38.30
C PRO A 458 7.07 30.57 38.69
#